data_235fa51f7596f44b2d7282ebd59d150c
#
_entry.id   235fa51f7596f44b2d7282ebd59d150c
#
_cell.length_a   1.000
_cell.length_b   1.000
_cell.length_c   1.000
_cell.angle_alpha   90.00
_cell.angle_beta   90.00
_cell.angle_gamma   90.00
#
_symmetry.space_group_name_H-M   'P 1'
#
loop_
_entity.id
_entity.type
_entity.pdbx_description
1 polymer ?
#
loop_
_entity_poly.entity_id
_entity_poly.type
_entity_poly.pdbx_seq_one_letter_code
_entity_poly.pdbx_strand_id
1 'polypeptide(L)'
;GVQTCALPISRMKQGGRIFYMGAGTSGRLGVLDASEIPPTFGMPPTLVIGLIAGGDTALRNPVENAEDDIHRGWEELTERNITDKDTVIGIAASGTTPYVIGAMHEAREHGILTGCITSNPDSPMAAEADVAIEMIVGPEYVTGSSRMKSGTGQKMILNMITTSVMIQLGRVKGNKMVNMQL
;
A
#
# COMPACT_ATOMS: atom_id res chain seq x y z
N GLY A 1 -9.99 -14.55 2.13
CA GLY A 1 -10.03 -13.26 2.85
C GLY A 1 -9.23 -13.22 4.16
N VAL A 2 -9.14 -14.30 4.93
CA VAL A 2 -8.43 -14.29 6.23
C VAL A 2 -6.91 -14.39 6.05
N GLN A 3 -6.42 -15.05 5.04
CA GLN A 3 -4.99 -15.22 4.79
C GLN A 3 -4.30 -13.91 4.37
N THR A 4 -4.99 -13.04 3.67
CA THR A 4 -4.45 -11.77 3.13
C THR A 4 -4.00 -10.79 4.22
N CYS A 5 -4.69 -10.76 5.38
CA CYS A 5 -4.32 -9.90 6.51
C CYS A 5 -3.34 -10.58 7.49
N ALA A 6 -3.21 -11.91 7.46
CA ALA A 6 -2.41 -12.66 8.43
C ALA A 6 -0.90 -12.46 8.24
N LEU A 7 -0.43 -12.36 7.00
CA LEU A 7 1.00 -12.27 6.70
C LEU A 7 1.63 -10.92 7.13
N PRO A 8 1.05 -9.74 6.80
CA PRO A 8 1.55 -8.47 7.33
C PRO A 8 1.55 -8.43 8.86
N ILE A 9 0.51 -8.99 9.51
CA ILE A 9 0.42 -9.05 10.97
C ILE A 9 1.60 -9.79 11.59
N SER A 10 1.97 -10.95 11.02
CA SER A 10 3.08 -11.75 11.51
C SER A 10 4.40 -10.97 11.43
N ARG A 11 4.66 -10.29 10.32
CA ARG A 11 5.85 -9.45 10.11
C ARG A 11 5.88 -8.27 11.09
N MET A 12 4.77 -7.57 11.25
CA MET A 12 4.67 -6.43 12.17
C MET A 12 4.84 -6.82 13.64
N LYS A 13 4.38 -8.00 14.05
CA LYS A 13 4.67 -8.54 15.41
C LYS A 13 6.15 -8.80 15.64
N GLN A 14 6.93 -8.96 14.60
CA GLN A 14 8.39 -9.12 14.65
C GLN A 14 9.15 -7.80 14.50
N GLY A 15 8.44 -6.66 14.52
CA GLY A 15 9.01 -5.33 14.39
C GLY A 15 9.11 -4.83 12.95
N GLY A 16 8.46 -5.51 11.99
CA GLY A 16 8.38 -5.07 10.60
C GLY A 16 7.38 -3.92 10.39
N ARG A 17 7.43 -3.33 9.22
CA ARG A 17 6.64 -2.18 8.77
C ARG A 17 5.84 -2.53 7.52
N ILE A 18 4.84 -1.70 7.20
CA ILE A 18 4.14 -1.76 5.92
C ILE A 18 4.57 -0.56 5.07
N PHE A 19 4.94 -0.83 3.83
CA PHE A 19 5.18 0.17 2.79
C PHE A 19 4.10 0.08 1.73
N TYR A 20 3.31 1.13 1.59
CA TYR A 20 2.39 1.31 0.48
C TYR A 20 3.10 2.00 -0.68
N MET A 21 2.95 1.48 -1.88
CA MET A 21 3.57 2.03 -3.08
C MET A 21 2.54 2.23 -4.18
N GLY A 22 2.49 3.41 -4.76
CA GLY A 22 1.55 3.69 -5.84
C GLY A 22 1.91 4.95 -6.60
N ALA A 23 1.16 5.22 -7.67
CA ALA A 23 1.24 6.45 -8.44
C ALA A 23 -0.11 7.15 -8.48
N GLY A 24 -0.13 8.46 -8.70
CA GLY A 24 -1.35 9.23 -8.85
C GLY A 24 -2.35 9.04 -7.69
N THR A 25 -3.60 8.71 -8.01
CA THR A 25 -4.66 8.47 -7.02
C THR A 25 -4.30 7.33 -6.07
N SER A 26 -3.77 6.22 -6.58
CA SER A 26 -3.41 5.05 -5.77
C SER A 26 -2.32 5.37 -4.76
N GLY A 27 -1.28 6.11 -5.17
CA GLY A 27 -0.23 6.57 -4.26
C GLY A 27 -0.74 7.53 -3.19
N ARG A 28 -1.63 8.48 -3.56
CA ARG A 28 -2.27 9.39 -2.59
C ARG A 28 -3.09 8.65 -1.55
N LEU A 29 -3.81 7.60 -1.95
CA LEU A 29 -4.60 6.79 -1.03
C LEU A 29 -3.72 6.00 -0.05
N GLY A 30 -2.59 5.47 -0.51
CA GLY A 30 -1.60 4.83 0.35
C GLY A 30 -1.02 5.80 1.38
N VAL A 31 -0.66 7.02 0.95
CA VAL A 31 -0.18 8.06 1.87
C VAL A 31 -1.29 8.50 2.84
N LEU A 32 -2.52 8.64 2.36
CA LEU A 32 -3.67 9.00 3.22
C LEU A 32 -3.86 7.97 4.34
N ASP A 33 -3.97 6.68 4.00
CA ASP A 33 -4.16 5.62 5.01
C ASP A 33 -3.00 5.58 6.01
N ALA A 34 -1.76 5.68 5.54
CA ALA A 34 -0.57 5.72 6.39
C ALA A 34 -0.59 6.93 7.36
N SER A 35 -1.02 8.11 6.90
CA SER A 35 -1.07 9.33 7.70
C SER A 35 -2.11 9.30 8.82
N GLU A 36 -3.14 8.45 8.71
CA GLU A 36 -4.19 8.28 9.70
C GLU A 36 -3.81 7.31 10.85
N ILE A 37 -2.71 6.56 10.71
CA ILE A 37 -2.29 5.57 11.71
C ILE A 37 -1.86 6.23 13.03
N PRO A 38 -1.03 7.30 13.04
CA PRO A 38 -0.66 7.96 14.28
C PRO A 38 -1.86 8.55 15.06
N PRO A 39 -2.73 9.38 14.46
CA PRO A 39 -3.83 9.98 15.21
C PRO A 39 -4.90 8.97 15.64
N THR A 40 -5.12 7.89 14.85
CA THR A 40 -6.17 6.91 15.13
C THR A 40 -5.74 5.85 16.15
N PHE A 41 -4.52 5.36 16.05
CA PHE A 41 -4.04 4.19 16.80
C PHE A 41 -2.86 4.48 17.72
N GLY A 42 -2.34 5.71 17.76
CA GLY A 42 -1.22 6.11 18.58
C GLY A 42 0.08 5.40 18.23
N MET A 43 0.24 5.00 16.98
CA MET A 43 1.44 4.33 16.50
C MET A 43 2.40 5.33 15.84
N PRO A 44 3.72 5.04 15.85
CA PRO A 44 4.67 5.93 15.19
C PRO A 44 4.42 6.02 13.67
N PRO A 45 4.66 7.18 13.05
CA PRO A 45 4.43 7.39 11.60
C PRO A 45 5.36 6.54 10.72
N THR A 46 6.36 5.91 11.32
CA THR A 46 7.28 5.00 10.64
C THR A 46 6.78 3.57 10.52
N LEU A 47 5.63 3.23 11.11
CA LEU A 47 5.10 1.87 11.13
C LEU A 47 4.38 1.49 9.82
N VAL A 48 3.61 2.43 9.28
CA VAL A 48 2.97 2.32 7.96
C VAL A 48 3.41 3.54 7.17
N ILE A 49 4.01 3.32 6.02
CA ILE A 49 4.64 4.37 5.21
C ILE A 49 4.03 4.34 3.82
N GLY A 50 3.51 5.46 3.36
CA GLY A 50 3.03 5.62 2.00
C GLY A 50 4.08 6.26 1.11
N LEU A 51 4.40 5.62 -0.02
CA LEU A 51 5.28 6.13 -1.06
C LEU A 51 4.48 6.37 -2.34
N ILE A 52 4.75 7.48 -2.98
CA ILE A 52 4.09 7.88 -4.22
C ILE A 52 5.14 8.24 -5.27
N ALA A 53 4.98 7.72 -6.48
CA ALA A 53 5.84 8.09 -7.60
C ALA A 53 5.85 9.63 -7.79
N GLY A 54 7.05 10.21 -7.82
CA GLY A 54 7.26 11.66 -7.83
C GLY A 54 7.30 12.32 -6.45
N GLY A 55 7.24 11.54 -5.35
CA GLY A 55 7.43 12.00 -3.99
C GLY A 55 6.36 12.97 -3.51
N ASP A 56 6.66 13.77 -2.49
CA ASP A 56 5.70 14.69 -1.85
C ASP A 56 5.08 15.71 -2.81
N THR A 57 5.81 16.11 -3.85
CA THR A 57 5.26 16.97 -4.90
C THR A 57 4.04 16.35 -5.57
N ALA A 58 4.08 15.04 -5.83
CA ALA A 58 3.00 14.30 -6.50
C ALA A 58 1.72 14.16 -5.64
N LEU A 59 1.77 14.46 -4.37
CA LEU A 59 0.56 14.51 -3.52
C LEU A 59 -0.40 15.61 -3.95
N ARG A 60 0.13 16.74 -4.42
CA ARG A 60 -0.65 17.94 -4.75
C ARG A 60 -0.64 18.26 -6.24
N ASN A 61 0.48 18.02 -6.92
CA ASN A 61 0.68 18.37 -8.31
C ASN A 61 1.07 17.11 -9.10
N PRO A 62 0.60 16.92 -10.34
CA PRO A 62 1.07 15.82 -11.18
C PRO A 62 2.59 15.96 -11.45
N VAL A 63 3.30 14.84 -11.39
CA VAL A 63 4.71 14.74 -11.79
C VAL A 63 4.76 13.78 -12.97
N GLU A 64 5.01 14.33 -14.14
CA GLU A 64 5.02 13.56 -15.38
C GLU A 64 6.15 12.51 -15.37
N ASN A 65 5.88 11.35 -15.97
CA ASN A 65 6.81 10.22 -16.13
C ASN A 65 7.37 9.59 -14.83
N ALA A 66 6.97 10.06 -13.66
CA ALA A 66 7.48 9.52 -12.39
C ALA A 66 7.05 8.06 -12.16
N GLU A 67 5.91 7.65 -12.72
CA GLU A 67 5.39 6.29 -12.61
C GLU A 67 6.05 5.29 -13.57
N ASP A 68 6.79 5.79 -14.58
CA ASP A 68 7.44 4.98 -15.59
C ASP A 68 8.84 4.49 -15.18
N ASP A 69 9.43 5.07 -14.12
CA ASP A 69 10.73 4.68 -13.61
C ASP A 69 10.65 3.38 -12.79
N ILE A 70 11.08 2.29 -13.39
CA ILE A 70 11.02 0.94 -12.80
C ILE A 70 11.98 0.75 -11.61
N HIS A 71 13.03 1.56 -11.50
CA HIS A 71 14.06 1.43 -10.46
C HIS A 71 13.78 2.32 -9.24
N ARG A 72 13.16 3.47 -9.46
CA ARG A 72 12.99 4.49 -8.42
C ARG A 72 12.25 3.97 -7.18
N GLY A 73 11.26 3.12 -7.37
CA GLY A 73 10.50 2.56 -6.25
C GLY A 73 11.37 1.74 -5.29
N TRP A 74 12.26 0.92 -5.81
CA TRP A 74 13.21 0.15 -5.00
C TRP A 74 14.25 1.05 -4.31
N GLU A 75 14.78 2.05 -5.01
CA GLU A 75 15.69 3.02 -4.41
C GLU A 75 15.05 3.70 -3.18
N GLU A 76 13.80 4.12 -3.27
CA GLU A 76 13.08 4.75 -2.17
C GLU A 76 12.84 3.83 -0.98
N LEU A 77 12.66 2.53 -1.21
CA LEU A 77 12.58 1.52 -0.17
C LEU A 77 13.94 1.33 0.52
N THR A 78 15.03 1.25 -0.25
CA THR A 78 16.39 1.10 0.29
C THR A 78 16.85 2.33 1.06
N GLU A 79 16.51 3.54 0.62
CA GLU A 79 16.74 4.79 1.36
C GLU A 79 16.10 4.76 2.76
N ARG A 80 15.02 3.96 2.93
CA ARG A 80 14.32 3.76 4.21
C ARG A 80 14.74 2.51 4.98
N ASN A 81 15.87 1.92 4.57
CA ASN A 81 16.43 0.71 5.20
C ASN A 81 15.38 -0.40 5.33
N ILE A 82 14.75 -0.76 4.22
CA ILE A 82 13.80 -1.88 4.16
C ILE A 82 14.49 -3.20 4.53
N THR A 83 13.77 -4.08 5.22
CA THR A 83 14.28 -5.36 5.69
C THR A 83 13.32 -6.51 5.34
N ASP A 84 13.78 -7.74 5.50
CA ASP A 84 12.99 -8.96 5.31
C ASP A 84 11.80 -9.10 6.28
N LYS A 85 11.74 -8.27 7.33
CA LYS A 85 10.60 -8.19 8.26
C LYS A 85 9.48 -7.28 7.77
N ASP A 86 9.76 -6.45 6.80
CA ASP A 86 8.80 -5.50 6.26
C ASP A 86 7.86 -6.14 5.23
N THR A 87 6.83 -5.42 4.85
CA THR A 87 5.87 -5.82 3.82
C THR A 87 5.70 -4.67 2.83
N VAL A 88 5.79 -4.96 1.54
CA VAL A 88 5.50 -4.01 0.46
C VAL A 88 4.12 -4.32 -0.12
N ILE A 89 3.26 -3.31 -0.21
CA ILE A 89 1.93 -3.43 -0.81
C ILE A 89 1.84 -2.44 -1.97
N GLY A 90 1.87 -2.97 -3.18
CA GLY A 90 1.68 -2.22 -4.41
C GLY A 90 0.21 -1.87 -4.66
N ILE A 91 -0.06 -0.64 -5.09
CA ILE A 91 -1.40 -0.14 -5.33
C ILE A 91 -1.45 0.48 -6.73
N ALA A 92 -2.12 -0.19 -7.66
CA ALA A 92 -2.35 0.34 -9.00
C ALA A 92 -3.64 -0.24 -9.59
N ALA A 93 -4.56 0.62 -10.01
CA ALA A 93 -5.83 0.15 -10.60
C ALA A 93 -5.60 -0.68 -11.87
N SER A 94 -4.68 -0.25 -12.73
CA SER A 94 -4.27 -0.99 -13.93
C SER A 94 -3.50 -2.27 -13.63
N GLY A 95 -2.72 -2.28 -12.54
CA GLY A 95 -1.76 -3.35 -12.24
C GLY A 95 -0.54 -3.36 -13.16
N THR A 96 -0.24 -2.26 -13.87
CA THR A 96 0.84 -2.17 -14.86
C THR A 96 1.85 -1.07 -14.60
N THR A 97 1.77 -0.36 -13.48
CA THR A 97 2.64 0.78 -13.14
C THR A 97 4.09 0.34 -12.91
N PRO A 98 5.06 0.75 -13.75
CA PRO A 98 6.44 0.29 -13.68
C PRO A 98 7.11 0.56 -12.33
N TYR A 99 6.96 1.77 -11.79
CA TYR A 99 7.45 2.16 -10.45
C TYR A 99 7.06 1.15 -9.35
N VAL A 100 5.80 0.66 -9.38
CA VAL A 100 5.30 -0.30 -8.39
C VAL A 100 5.81 -1.71 -8.66
N ILE A 101 5.74 -2.14 -9.93
CA ILE A 101 6.17 -3.49 -10.34
C ILE A 101 7.64 -3.70 -10.02
N GLY A 102 8.52 -2.75 -10.39
CA GLY A 102 9.95 -2.83 -10.12
C GLY A 102 10.26 -2.93 -8.63
N ALA A 103 9.60 -2.10 -7.81
CA ALA A 103 9.77 -2.16 -6.35
C ALA A 103 9.32 -3.48 -5.75
N MET A 104 8.21 -4.05 -6.22
CA MET A 104 7.69 -5.33 -5.75
C MET A 104 8.57 -6.50 -6.19
N HIS A 105 9.05 -6.48 -7.44
CA HIS A 105 9.98 -7.48 -7.95
C HIS A 105 11.24 -7.55 -7.08
N GLU A 106 11.91 -6.43 -6.89
CA GLU A 106 13.13 -6.35 -6.07
C GLU A 106 12.85 -6.74 -4.60
N ALA A 107 11.73 -6.30 -4.03
CA ALA A 107 11.36 -6.69 -2.68
C ALA A 107 11.22 -8.21 -2.55
N ARG A 108 10.58 -8.86 -3.51
CA ARG A 108 10.41 -10.31 -3.54
C ARG A 108 11.74 -11.05 -3.66
N GLU A 109 12.65 -10.61 -4.55
CA GLU A 109 13.99 -11.18 -4.69
C GLU A 109 14.80 -11.08 -3.38
N HIS A 110 14.52 -10.07 -2.54
CA HIS A 110 15.14 -9.91 -1.23
C HIS A 110 14.37 -10.58 -0.08
N GLY A 111 13.39 -11.44 -0.36
CA GLY A 111 12.62 -12.19 0.65
C GLY A 111 11.64 -11.34 1.47
N ILE A 112 11.34 -10.15 1.00
CA ILE A 112 10.36 -9.23 1.60
C ILE A 112 8.96 -9.66 1.14
N LEU A 113 8.01 -9.70 2.06
CA LEU A 113 6.63 -10.05 1.75
C LEU A 113 6.00 -9.01 0.83
N THR A 114 5.43 -9.46 -0.29
CA THR A 114 4.77 -8.59 -1.25
C THR A 114 3.26 -8.83 -1.31
N GLY A 115 2.50 -7.75 -1.38
CA GLY A 115 1.07 -7.76 -1.67
C GLY A 115 0.72 -6.76 -2.76
N CYS A 116 -0.43 -6.92 -3.39
CA CYS A 116 -0.92 -5.91 -4.31
C CYS A 116 -2.43 -5.69 -4.24
N ILE A 117 -2.86 -4.50 -4.63
CA ILE A 117 -4.26 -4.11 -4.82
C ILE A 117 -4.42 -3.61 -6.24
N THR A 118 -5.16 -4.33 -7.05
CA THR A 118 -5.42 -4.00 -8.47
C THR A 118 -6.90 -4.13 -8.81
N SER A 119 -7.35 -3.49 -9.88
CA SER A 119 -8.73 -3.61 -10.40
C SER A 119 -8.81 -4.45 -11.67
N ASN A 120 -7.68 -5.01 -12.12
CA ASN A 120 -7.60 -5.89 -13.28
C ASN A 120 -7.07 -7.26 -12.87
N PRO A 121 -7.72 -8.35 -13.30
CA PRO A 121 -7.24 -9.69 -13.02
C PRO A 121 -5.96 -9.99 -13.81
N ASP A 122 -5.18 -10.93 -13.30
CA ASP A 122 -3.98 -11.46 -13.96
C ASP A 122 -2.98 -10.37 -14.41
N SER A 123 -2.89 -9.27 -13.64
CA SER A 123 -2.03 -8.14 -13.99
C SER A 123 -0.55 -8.46 -13.73
N PRO A 124 0.40 -7.79 -14.42
CA PRO A 124 1.83 -7.93 -14.14
C PRO A 124 2.18 -7.71 -12.67
N MET A 125 1.53 -6.76 -12.00
CA MET A 125 1.74 -6.50 -10.58
C MET A 125 1.26 -7.68 -9.71
N ALA A 126 0.17 -8.35 -10.09
CA ALA A 126 -0.32 -9.53 -9.39
C ALA A 126 0.65 -10.71 -9.46
N ALA A 127 1.41 -10.83 -10.56
CA ALA A 127 2.43 -11.85 -10.73
C ALA A 127 3.64 -11.66 -9.79
N GLU A 128 3.94 -10.43 -9.39
CA GLU A 128 5.01 -10.10 -8.43
C GLU A 128 4.55 -10.13 -6.97
N ALA A 129 3.29 -10.43 -6.70
CA ALA A 129 2.74 -10.43 -5.36
C ALA A 129 2.65 -11.84 -4.77
N ASP A 130 3.10 -12.03 -3.52
CA ASP A 130 2.78 -13.23 -2.72
C ASP A 130 1.27 -13.31 -2.43
N VAL A 131 0.62 -12.14 -2.32
CA VAL A 131 -0.83 -12.03 -2.12
C VAL A 131 -1.40 -10.93 -3.01
N ALA A 132 -2.22 -11.30 -3.98
CA ALA A 132 -2.94 -10.35 -4.83
C ALA A 132 -4.38 -10.13 -4.35
N ILE A 133 -4.79 -8.87 -4.26
CA ILE A 133 -6.19 -8.46 -4.05
C ILE A 133 -6.68 -7.86 -5.37
N GLU A 134 -7.39 -8.67 -6.12
CA GLU A 134 -7.97 -8.28 -7.41
C GLU A 134 -9.42 -7.81 -7.20
N MET A 135 -9.59 -6.51 -7.17
CA MET A 135 -10.87 -5.85 -6.92
C MET A 135 -11.51 -5.47 -8.25
N ILE A 136 -12.32 -6.35 -8.80
CA ILE A 136 -12.96 -6.15 -10.10
C ILE A 136 -14.17 -5.22 -9.96
N VAL A 137 -14.01 -3.96 -10.35
CA VAL A 137 -15.03 -2.90 -10.19
C VAL A 137 -15.79 -2.60 -11.47
N GLY A 138 -15.41 -3.26 -12.57
CA GLY A 138 -15.94 -2.96 -13.92
C GLY A 138 -15.49 -1.60 -14.46
N PRO A 139 -16.01 -1.16 -15.63
CA PRO A 139 -15.59 0.08 -16.28
C PRO A 139 -15.94 1.31 -15.44
N GLU A 140 -15.05 2.29 -15.44
CA GLU A 140 -15.29 3.59 -14.83
C GLU A 140 -16.31 4.39 -15.66
N TYR A 141 -17.01 5.32 -15.01
CA TYR A 141 -17.95 6.22 -15.70
C TYR A 141 -17.21 7.10 -16.73
N VAL A 142 -16.04 7.61 -16.36
CA VAL A 142 -15.12 8.27 -17.30
C VAL A 142 -14.04 7.26 -17.64
N THR A 143 -14.06 6.73 -18.86
CA THR A 143 -13.12 5.70 -19.33
C THR A 143 -11.67 6.13 -19.10
N GLY A 144 -10.89 5.25 -18.48
CA GLY A 144 -9.48 5.50 -18.15
C GLY A 144 -9.25 6.24 -16.82
N SER A 145 -10.29 6.81 -16.19
CA SER A 145 -10.16 7.51 -14.91
C SER A 145 -10.46 6.58 -13.74
N SER A 146 -9.44 6.02 -13.11
CA SER A 146 -9.55 5.04 -12.02
C SER A 146 -9.79 5.65 -10.63
N ARG A 147 -10.04 6.96 -10.55
CA ARG A 147 -10.19 7.67 -9.27
C ARG A 147 -11.53 7.43 -8.53
N MET A 148 -12.56 6.92 -9.21
CA MET A 148 -13.88 6.71 -8.62
C MET A 148 -14.06 5.28 -8.10
N LYS A 149 -14.47 4.31 -8.93
CA LYS A 149 -14.74 2.95 -8.48
C LYS A 149 -13.48 2.29 -7.92
N SER A 150 -12.41 2.28 -8.69
CA SER A 150 -11.13 1.69 -8.28
C SER A 150 -10.57 2.42 -7.07
N GLY A 151 -10.50 3.74 -7.09
CA GLY A 151 -9.98 4.54 -5.99
C GLY A 151 -10.81 4.36 -4.71
N THR A 152 -12.14 4.35 -4.81
CA THR A 152 -13.00 4.09 -3.64
C THR A 152 -12.77 2.70 -3.06
N GLY A 153 -12.70 1.68 -3.90
CA GLY A 153 -12.42 0.32 -3.45
C GLY A 153 -11.02 0.18 -2.86
N GLN A 154 -9.99 0.76 -3.47
CA GLN A 154 -8.64 0.80 -2.92
C GLN A 154 -8.61 1.41 -1.53
N LYS A 155 -9.26 2.58 -1.34
CA LYS A 155 -9.38 3.23 -0.03
C LYS A 155 -9.97 2.30 1.02
N MET A 156 -11.06 1.61 0.69
CA MET A 156 -11.72 0.67 1.61
C MET A 156 -10.81 -0.50 1.96
N ILE A 157 -10.11 -1.07 0.98
CA ILE A 157 -9.18 -2.19 1.20
C ILE A 157 -8.02 -1.78 2.09
N LEU A 158 -7.40 -0.62 1.84
CA LEU A 158 -6.31 -0.09 2.67
C LEU A 158 -6.76 0.06 4.12
N ASN A 159 -7.91 0.71 4.37
CA ASN A 159 -8.46 0.85 5.71
C ASN A 159 -8.78 -0.50 6.37
N MET A 160 -9.26 -1.49 5.61
CA MET A 160 -9.49 -2.83 6.14
C MET A 160 -8.19 -3.53 6.54
N ILE A 161 -7.12 -3.39 5.75
CA ILE A 161 -5.80 -3.95 6.05
C ILE A 161 -5.27 -3.35 7.35
N THR A 162 -5.15 -2.02 7.42
CA THR A 162 -4.57 -1.34 8.59
C THR A 162 -5.41 -1.52 9.83
N THR A 163 -6.74 -1.40 9.73
CA THR A 163 -7.63 -1.65 10.88
C THR A 163 -7.49 -3.08 11.41
N SER A 164 -7.46 -4.07 10.53
CA SER A 164 -7.28 -5.48 10.93
C SER A 164 -5.93 -5.72 11.61
N VAL A 165 -4.87 -5.12 11.08
CA VAL A 165 -3.53 -5.15 11.68
C VAL A 165 -3.54 -4.50 13.07
N MET A 166 -4.10 -3.31 13.20
CA MET A 166 -4.14 -2.58 14.47
C MET A 166 -4.99 -3.27 15.54
N ILE A 167 -6.10 -3.92 15.16
CA ILE A 167 -6.87 -4.79 16.06
C ILE A 167 -5.99 -5.93 16.59
N GLN A 168 -5.25 -6.61 15.72
CA GLN A 168 -4.37 -7.72 16.08
C GLN A 168 -3.13 -7.30 16.89
N LEU A 169 -2.71 -6.04 16.77
CA LEU A 169 -1.67 -5.43 17.59
C LEU A 169 -2.21 -4.87 18.93
N GLY A 170 -3.51 -5.06 19.23
CA GLY A 170 -4.12 -4.64 20.50
C GLY A 170 -4.37 -3.13 20.60
N ARG A 171 -4.50 -2.43 19.45
CA ARG A 171 -4.70 -0.98 19.41
C ARG A 171 -6.17 -0.55 19.37
N VAL A 172 -7.08 -1.51 19.49
CA VAL A 172 -8.53 -1.29 19.52
C VAL A 172 -9.12 -2.08 20.68
N LYS A 173 -10.01 -1.49 21.47
CA LYS A 173 -10.73 -2.16 22.56
C LYS A 173 -12.22 -2.16 22.26
N GLY A 174 -12.77 -3.34 21.96
CA GLY A 174 -14.12 -3.45 21.41
C GLY A 174 -14.18 -2.76 20.05
N ASN A 175 -14.94 -1.68 19.93
CA ASN A 175 -15.04 -0.83 18.74
C ASN A 175 -14.52 0.61 19.00
N LYS A 176 -13.67 0.80 20.02
CA LYS A 176 -13.21 2.13 20.46
C LYS A 176 -11.72 2.30 20.20
N MET A 177 -11.34 3.49 19.75
CA MET A 177 -9.96 3.97 19.75
C MET A 177 -9.53 4.20 21.20
N VAL A 178 -8.38 3.62 21.59
CA VAL A 178 -7.87 3.68 22.98
C VAL A 178 -6.56 4.44 23.13
N ASN A 179 -5.93 4.78 22.00
CA ASN A 179 -4.62 5.44 21.98
C ASN A 179 -4.65 6.77 21.24
N MET A 180 -5.83 7.38 21.11
CA MET A 180 -5.99 8.69 20.50
C MET A 180 -5.28 9.73 21.37
N GLN A 181 -4.38 10.50 20.78
CA GLN A 181 -3.79 11.68 21.42
C GLN A 181 -4.85 12.80 21.38
N LEU A 182 -5.24 13.28 22.55
CA LEU A 182 -6.10 14.46 22.72
C LEU A 182 -5.25 15.71 22.77
#